data_5988171ba3935c019821c7978dca1a31
#
_entry.id   5988171ba3935c019821c7978dca1a31
#
_cell.length_a   1.000
_cell.length_b   1.000
_cell.length_c   1.000
_cell.angle_alpha   90.00
_cell.angle_beta   90.00
_cell.angle_gamma   90.00
#
_symmetry.space_group_name_H-M   'P 1'
#
loop_
_entity.id
_entity.type
_entity.pdbx_description
1 polymer ?
#
loop_
_entity_poly.entity_id
_entity_poly.type
_entity_poly.pdbx_seq_one_letter_code
_entity_poly.pdbx_strand_id
1 'polypeptide(L)'
;RAQKKALSDYQDLFEKCFREFYRCLKPNRWITIEFHNSKNTVWMAINEAIQKAGFVVSYVKTLDKGQGSYNQQTANGAVKQDLAISAYKPKEEFERKFSEQAGSEETAWFFVGQYLDNLPVVSVENNKIQMIAERQAYLLFDRMVAYHIMRGIPVPLDATDFYRGLDEKFLKRDNMYFLPDQVNEYDTARITTEVENIQFALFVTNEKSAISWLYQQLDPQFCGPQTYAELQPKFMQEVKAVDKYEQMPELATILEENFLQDENGRWYI
;
A
#
# COMPACT_ATOMS: atom_id res chain seq x y z
N ARG A 1 16.55 -14.57 37.27
CA ARG A 1 17.08 -13.20 37.25
C ARG A 1 16.67 -12.57 35.93
N ALA A 2 15.81 -11.53 35.92
CA ALA A 2 15.45 -10.80 34.73
C ALA A 2 16.71 -10.11 34.16
N GLN A 3 17.09 -10.44 32.93
CA GLN A 3 18.17 -9.74 32.25
C GLN A 3 17.67 -8.32 31.95
N LYS A 4 18.29 -7.30 32.55
CA LYS A 4 18.06 -5.89 32.21
C LYS A 4 18.74 -5.60 30.86
N LYS A 5 18.10 -5.99 29.76
CA LYS A 5 18.55 -5.65 28.39
C LYS A 5 17.82 -4.41 27.93
N ALA A 6 18.58 -3.45 27.36
CA ALA A 6 18.03 -2.30 26.69
C ALA A 6 17.46 -2.69 25.31
N LEU A 7 16.66 -1.80 24.69
CA LEU A 7 16.16 -2.02 23.33
C LEU A 7 17.29 -2.15 22.32
N SER A 8 18.41 -1.43 22.53
CA SER A 8 19.64 -1.53 21.72
C SER A 8 20.25 -2.94 21.76
N ASP A 9 20.33 -3.57 22.94
CA ASP A 9 20.87 -4.93 23.07
C ASP A 9 19.99 -5.94 22.31
N TYR A 10 18.68 -5.69 22.31
CA TYR A 10 17.70 -6.49 21.58
C TYR A 10 17.88 -6.31 20.06
N GLN A 11 18.04 -5.08 19.60
CA GLN A 11 18.29 -4.74 18.20
C GLN A 11 19.59 -5.38 17.69
N ASP A 12 20.70 -5.27 18.46
CA ASP A 12 21.98 -5.84 18.12
C ASP A 12 21.93 -7.38 18.00
N LEU A 13 21.14 -8.02 18.86
CA LEU A 13 20.95 -9.47 18.79
C LEU A 13 20.19 -9.87 17.53
N PHE A 14 19.11 -9.15 17.19
CA PHE A 14 18.37 -9.37 15.96
C PHE A 14 19.22 -9.15 14.72
N GLU A 15 20.03 -8.08 14.69
CA GLU A 15 20.93 -7.81 13.58
C GLU A 15 21.91 -8.98 13.38
N LYS A 16 22.52 -9.50 14.43
CA LYS A 16 23.42 -10.67 14.36
C LYS A 16 22.68 -11.91 13.83
N CYS A 17 21.47 -12.17 14.29
CA CYS A 17 20.66 -13.28 13.80
C CYS A 17 20.32 -13.10 12.30
N PHE A 18 19.88 -11.91 11.89
CA PHE A 18 19.55 -11.67 10.49
C PHE A 18 20.77 -11.70 9.58
N ARG A 19 21.96 -11.30 10.05
CA ARG A 19 23.23 -11.50 9.30
C ARG A 19 23.53 -12.97 9.04
N GLU A 20 23.27 -13.86 10.00
CA GLU A 20 23.42 -15.30 9.80
C GLU A 20 22.38 -15.85 8.81
N PHE A 21 21.12 -15.42 8.91
CA PHE A 21 20.12 -15.78 7.89
C PHE A 21 20.51 -15.28 6.51
N TYR A 22 21.03 -14.05 6.41
CA TYR A 22 21.50 -13.48 5.15
C TYR A 22 22.66 -14.30 4.57
N ARG A 23 23.60 -14.71 5.40
CA ARG A 23 24.74 -15.56 5.00
C ARG A 23 24.28 -16.90 4.44
N CYS A 24 23.30 -17.55 5.09
CA CYS A 24 22.81 -18.87 4.70
C CYS A 24 21.84 -18.83 3.51
N LEU A 25 21.11 -17.74 3.34
CA LEU A 25 20.11 -17.61 2.28
C LEU A 25 20.82 -17.41 0.93
N LYS A 26 20.36 -18.15 -0.10
CA LYS A 26 20.84 -17.94 -1.48
C LYS A 26 20.39 -16.59 -2.01
N PRO A 27 21.15 -15.94 -2.91
CA PRO A 27 20.72 -14.74 -3.61
C PRO A 27 19.36 -14.92 -4.28
N ASN A 28 18.58 -13.85 -4.38
CA ASN A 28 17.23 -13.85 -4.91
C ASN A 28 16.25 -14.80 -4.19
N ARG A 29 16.46 -15.01 -2.89
CA ARG A 29 15.56 -15.80 -2.04
C ARG A 29 14.99 -14.96 -0.94
N TRP A 30 13.85 -15.39 -0.43
CA TRP A 30 13.00 -14.68 0.50
C TRP A 30 13.11 -15.20 1.92
N ILE A 31 12.90 -14.31 2.87
CA ILE A 31 12.66 -14.61 4.28
C ILE A 31 11.34 -13.96 4.68
N THR A 32 10.52 -14.70 5.40
CA THR A 32 9.31 -14.15 6.02
C THR A 32 9.50 -14.19 7.53
N ILE A 33 9.28 -13.04 8.17
CA ILE A 33 9.45 -12.85 9.61
C ILE A 33 8.09 -12.52 10.19
N GLU A 34 7.56 -13.43 10.99
CA GLU A 34 6.34 -13.18 11.77
C GLU A 34 6.72 -12.50 13.08
N PHE A 35 6.05 -11.43 13.39
CA PHE A 35 6.35 -10.63 14.55
C PHE A 35 5.10 -10.07 15.23
N HIS A 36 5.07 -10.20 16.55
CA HIS A 36 4.00 -9.71 17.41
C HIS A 36 4.52 -8.77 18.47
N ASN A 37 4.21 -7.48 18.37
CA ASN A 37 4.48 -6.51 19.42
C ASN A 37 3.61 -5.26 19.25
N SER A 38 3.19 -4.66 20.39
CA SER A 38 2.39 -3.44 20.41
C SER A 38 3.21 -2.14 20.36
N LYS A 39 4.54 -2.23 20.50
CA LYS A 39 5.41 -1.05 20.60
C LYS A 39 6.04 -0.72 19.25
N ASN A 40 5.75 0.45 18.73
CA ASN A 40 6.36 0.96 17.50
C ASN A 40 7.89 0.98 17.54
N THR A 41 8.49 1.26 18.70
CA THR A 41 9.95 1.29 18.87
C THR A 41 10.59 -0.08 18.63
N VAL A 42 9.93 -1.17 19.03
CA VAL A 42 10.42 -2.52 18.77
C VAL A 42 10.28 -2.88 17.30
N TRP A 43 9.16 -2.48 16.68
CA TRP A 43 8.94 -2.61 15.24
C TRP A 43 10.03 -1.92 14.43
N MET A 44 10.35 -0.66 14.75
CA MET A 44 11.42 0.09 14.08
C MET A 44 12.79 -0.59 14.26
N ALA A 45 13.11 -1.06 15.46
CA ALA A 45 14.37 -1.75 15.75
C ALA A 45 14.53 -3.04 14.93
N ILE A 46 13.47 -3.82 14.76
CA ILE A 46 13.50 -5.05 13.94
C ILE A 46 13.65 -4.70 12.46
N ASN A 47 12.89 -3.76 11.95
CA ASN A 47 12.97 -3.34 10.55
C ASN A 47 14.39 -2.82 10.22
N GLU A 48 14.98 -2.02 11.09
CA GLU A 48 16.36 -1.55 10.95
C GLU A 48 17.38 -2.70 11.00
N ALA A 49 17.19 -3.65 11.89
CA ALA A 49 18.09 -4.83 12.00
C ALA A 49 18.04 -5.72 10.74
N ILE A 50 16.84 -5.92 10.15
CA ILE A 50 16.67 -6.65 8.88
C ILE A 50 17.45 -5.96 7.76
N GLN A 51 17.29 -4.64 7.65
CA GLN A 51 17.93 -3.85 6.61
C GLN A 51 19.46 -3.79 6.81
N LYS A 52 19.96 -3.56 8.04
CA LYS A 52 21.39 -3.58 8.38
C LYS A 52 22.05 -4.93 8.10
N ALA A 53 21.31 -6.02 8.17
CA ALA A 53 21.80 -7.33 7.78
C ALA A 53 21.97 -7.50 6.25
N GLY A 54 21.44 -6.56 5.44
CA GLY A 54 21.56 -6.55 3.98
C GLY A 54 20.27 -6.92 3.22
N PHE A 55 19.21 -7.33 3.92
CA PHE A 55 17.92 -7.65 3.30
C PHE A 55 17.21 -6.38 2.78
N VAL A 56 16.47 -6.55 1.71
CA VAL A 56 15.51 -5.54 1.23
C VAL A 56 14.12 -5.95 1.69
N VAL A 57 13.48 -5.10 2.49
CA VAL A 57 12.10 -5.31 2.91
C VAL A 57 11.19 -4.97 1.74
N SER A 58 10.40 -5.95 1.30
CA SER A 58 9.49 -5.80 0.18
C SER A 58 8.14 -5.27 0.66
N TYR A 59 7.42 -6.05 1.46
CA TYR A 59 6.13 -5.65 1.98
C TYR A 59 5.87 -6.21 3.38
N VAL A 60 4.89 -5.61 4.05
CA VAL A 60 4.42 -6.02 5.37
C VAL A 60 2.92 -6.27 5.30
N LYS A 61 2.49 -7.45 5.74
CA LYS A 61 1.07 -7.79 5.85
C LYS A 61 0.68 -7.99 7.29
N THR A 62 -0.55 -7.63 7.63
CA THR A 62 -1.17 -8.01 8.90
C THR A 62 -1.76 -9.41 8.77
N LEU A 63 -1.49 -10.26 9.77
CA LEU A 63 -2.10 -11.58 9.88
C LEU A 63 -3.24 -11.50 10.90
N ASP A 64 -4.47 -11.67 10.41
CA ASP A 64 -5.63 -11.83 11.28
C ASP A 64 -5.74 -13.29 11.69
N LYS A 65 -5.61 -13.56 12.99
CA LYS A 65 -5.69 -14.92 13.54
C LYS A 65 -7.13 -15.40 13.75
N GLY A 66 -8.14 -14.59 13.40
CA GLY A 66 -9.56 -14.91 13.56
C GLY A 66 -10.00 -15.11 15.02
N GLN A 67 -9.27 -15.89 15.80
CA GLN A 67 -9.47 -16.06 17.25
C GLN A 67 -8.19 -15.68 18.00
N GLY A 68 -8.21 -14.51 18.68
CA GLY A 68 -7.14 -14.12 19.60
C GLY A 68 -7.07 -15.06 20.82
N SER A 69 -5.86 -15.23 21.38
CA SER A 69 -5.70 -15.94 22.67
C SER A 69 -6.50 -15.25 23.76
N TYR A 70 -6.83 -15.98 24.85
CA TYR A 70 -7.57 -15.43 26.00
C TYR A 70 -6.98 -14.11 26.52
N ASN A 71 -5.65 -14.00 26.59
CA ASN A 71 -4.96 -12.78 26.99
C ASN A 71 -5.12 -11.63 25.99
N GLN A 72 -5.25 -11.90 24.70
CA GLN A 72 -5.50 -10.90 23.67
C GLN A 72 -6.95 -10.40 23.69
N GLN A 73 -7.88 -11.21 24.16
CA GLN A 73 -9.29 -10.83 24.28
C GLN A 73 -9.57 -10.00 25.54
N THR A 74 -8.81 -10.20 26.62
CA THR A 74 -9.08 -9.63 27.93
C THR A 74 -8.20 -8.45 28.32
N ALA A 75 -7.02 -8.27 27.67
CA ALA A 75 -6.11 -7.17 27.99
C ALA A 75 -6.46 -5.90 27.22
N ASN A 76 -6.69 -4.80 27.91
CA ASN A 76 -6.85 -3.48 27.31
C ASN A 76 -5.57 -3.08 26.54
N GLY A 77 -5.68 -2.83 25.22
CA GLY A 77 -4.55 -2.46 24.36
C GLY A 77 -3.74 -3.63 23.81
N ALA A 78 -4.22 -4.87 23.94
CA ALA A 78 -3.58 -6.00 23.28
C ALA A 78 -3.70 -5.91 21.75
N VAL A 79 -2.57 -6.07 21.04
CA VAL A 79 -2.55 -6.15 19.58
C VAL A 79 -3.18 -7.48 19.17
N LYS A 80 -4.23 -7.41 18.35
CA LYS A 80 -4.95 -8.59 17.85
C LYS A 80 -4.35 -9.18 16.59
N GLN A 81 -3.47 -8.43 15.91
CA GLN A 81 -2.89 -8.81 14.62
C GLN A 81 -1.38 -8.98 14.73
N ASP A 82 -0.86 -10.01 14.11
CA ASP A 82 0.57 -10.17 13.91
C ASP A 82 0.99 -9.52 12.59
N LEU A 83 2.27 -9.18 12.48
CA LEU A 83 2.85 -8.67 11.26
C LEU A 83 3.71 -9.73 10.60
N ALA A 84 3.51 -9.97 9.32
CA ALA A 84 4.38 -10.76 8.47
C ALA A 84 5.21 -9.83 7.59
N ILE A 85 6.50 -9.77 7.84
CA ILE A 85 7.47 -8.99 7.09
C ILE A 85 8.07 -9.89 6.04
N SER A 86 7.91 -9.54 4.77
CA SER A 86 8.58 -10.22 3.66
C SER A 86 9.77 -9.42 3.19
N ALA A 87 10.93 -10.06 3.20
CA ALA A 87 12.19 -9.46 2.77
C ALA A 87 12.96 -10.44 1.88
N TYR A 88 13.86 -9.93 1.05
CA TYR A 88 14.63 -10.77 0.15
C TYR A 88 16.12 -10.40 0.18
N LYS A 89 16.97 -11.37 -0.16
CA LYS A 89 18.39 -11.16 -0.42
C LYS A 89 18.54 -10.75 -1.88
N PRO A 90 19.13 -9.58 -2.21
CA PRO A 90 19.33 -9.14 -3.58
C PRO A 90 20.15 -10.14 -4.41
N LYS A 91 20.04 -10.07 -5.74
CA LYS A 91 20.90 -10.83 -6.68
C LYS A 91 22.34 -10.34 -6.56
N GLU A 92 23.32 -11.22 -6.60
CA GLU A 92 24.75 -10.84 -6.55
C GLU A 92 25.15 -9.91 -7.70
N GLU A 93 24.62 -10.18 -8.90
CA GLU A 93 24.85 -9.33 -10.07
C GLU A 93 24.33 -7.91 -9.86
N PHE A 94 23.19 -7.76 -9.19
CA PHE A 94 22.63 -6.47 -8.84
C PHE A 94 23.54 -5.73 -7.86
N GLU A 95 23.97 -6.38 -6.78
CA GLU A 95 24.85 -5.77 -5.76
C GLU A 95 26.17 -5.32 -6.40
N ARG A 96 26.72 -6.12 -7.32
CA ARG A 96 27.95 -5.78 -8.04
C ARG A 96 27.74 -4.55 -8.94
N LYS A 97 26.71 -4.55 -9.81
CA LYS A 97 26.40 -3.42 -10.70
C LYS A 97 26.09 -2.15 -9.92
N PHE A 98 25.33 -2.29 -8.83
CA PHE A 98 24.99 -1.17 -7.95
C PHE A 98 26.24 -0.53 -7.33
N SER A 99 27.22 -1.34 -6.92
CA SER A 99 28.50 -0.85 -6.37
C SER A 99 29.40 -0.24 -7.44
N GLU A 100 29.43 -0.80 -8.63
CA GLU A 100 30.24 -0.29 -9.77
C GLU A 100 29.75 1.09 -10.25
N GLN A 101 28.45 1.35 -10.16
CA GLN A 101 27.82 2.60 -10.61
C GLN A 101 27.43 3.53 -9.47
N ALA A 102 28.03 3.33 -8.29
CA ALA A 102 27.68 4.06 -7.08
C ALA A 102 27.64 5.58 -7.27
N GLY A 103 26.49 6.19 -6.94
CA GLY A 103 26.25 7.63 -7.04
C GLY A 103 25.78 8.14 -8.40
N SER A 104 25.58 7.26 -9.39
CA SER A 104 24.95 7.64 -10.66
C SER A 104 23.41 7.50 -10.59
N GLU A 105 22.69 8.20 -11.46
CA GLU A 105 21.23 8.09 -11.56
C GLU A 105 20.78 6.68 -11.90
N GLU A 106 21.59 5.93 -12.64
CA GLU A 106 21.30 4.56 -13.01
C GLU A 106 21.11 3.66 -11.81
N THR A 107 21.79 3.93 -10.69
CA THR A 107 21.61 3.14 -9.47
C THR A 107 20.19 3.25 -8.89
N ALA A 108 19.56 4.43 -8.98
CA ALA A 108 18.17 4.59 -8.57
C ALA A 108 17.24 3.74 -9.44
N TRP A 109 17.41 3.77 -10.75
CA TRP A 109 16.55 3.03 -11.68
C TRP A 109 16.80 1.53 -11.63
N PHE A 110 18.04 1.12 -11.44
CA PHE A 110 18.38 -0.28 -11.17
C PHE A 110 17.69 -0.80 -9.91
N PHE A 111 17.73 0.00 -8.84
CA PHE A 111 17.05 -0.36 -7.59
C PHE A 111 15.54 -0.48 -7.81
N VAL A 112 14.90 0.52 -8.41
CA VAL A 112 13.44 0.52 -8.65
C VAL A 112 13.04 -0.67 -9.51
N GLY A 113 13.77 -0.94 -10.58
CA GLY A 113 13.50 -2.09 -11.46
C GLY A 113 13.54 -3.41 -10.70
N GLN A 114 14.60 -3.65 -9.92
CA GLN A 114 14.69 -4.88 -9.12
C GLN A 114 13.67 -4.91 -7.99
N TYR A 115 13.35 -3.78 -7.38
CA TYR A 115 12.36 -3.72 -6.31
C TYR A 115 10.97 -4.08 -6.85
N LEU A 116 10.57 -3.50 -7.98
CA LEU A 116 9.32 -3.83 -8.68
C LEU A 116 9.26 -5.29 -9.14
N ASP A 117 10.38 -5.87 -9.59
CA ASP A 117 10.49 -7.30 -9.98
C ASP A 117 10.19 -8.24 -8.80
N ASN A 118 10.51 -7.80 -7.59
CA ASN A 118 10.28 -8.56 -6.36
C ASN A 118 8.97 -8.23 -5.64
N LEU A 119 8.15 -7.30 -6.14
CA LEU A 119 6.83 -7.03 -5.58
C LEU A 119 5.76 -7.91 -6.23
N PRO A 120 4.72 -8.30 -5.47
CA PRO A 120 3.54 -8.91 -6.08
C PRO A 120 3.00 -8.02 -7.19
N VAL A 121 2.63 -8.60 -8.32
CA VAL A 121 2.01 -7.86 -9.42
C VAL A 121 0.55 -7.55 -9.10
N VAL A 122 -0.14 -8.54 -8.54
CA VAL A 122 -1.57 -8.46 -8.18
C VAL A 122 -1.75 -8.92 -6.75
N SER A 123 -2.61 -8.24 -6.02
CA SER A 123 -3.14 -8.68 -4.73
C SER A 123 -4.66 -8.66 -4.80
N VAL A 124 -5.30 -9.81 -4.59
CA VAL A 124 -6.77 -9.92 -4.61
C VAL A 124 -7.24 -10.32 -3.22
N GLU A 125 -8.17 -9.56 -2.68
CA GLU A 125 -8.81 -9.85 -1.40
C GLU A 125 -10.32 -9.60 -1.55
N ASN A 126 -11.14 -10.56 -1.10
CA ASN A 126 -12.60 -10.50 -1.22
C ASN A 126 -13.09 -10.22 -2.65
N ASN A 127 -12.46 -10.87 -3.64
CA ASN A 127 -12.73 -10.70 -5.08
C ASN A 127 -12.50 -9.26 -5.59
N LYS A 128 -11.62 -8.48 -4.94
CA LYS A 128 -11.24 -7.12 -5.33
C LYS A 128 -9.74 -7.01 -5.43
N ILE A 129 -9.26 -6.31 -6.47
CA ILE A 129 -7.85 -5.97 -6.58
C ILE A 129 -7.53 -4.94 -5.50
N GLN A 130 -6.52 -5.26 -4.71
CA GLN A 130 -6.00 -4.37 -3.68
C GLN A 130 -4.84 -3.54 -4.22
N MET A 131 -4.77 -2.28 -3.78
CA MET A 131 -3.62 -1.43 -4.05
C MET A 131 -2.41 -1.94 -3.27
N ILE A 132 -1.32 -2.19 -3.97
CA ILE A 132 -0.03 -2.55 -3.36
C ILE A 132 0.71 -1.24 -3.09
N ALA A 133 0.69 -0.80 -1.84
CA ALA A 133 1.22 0.51 -1.43
C ALA A 133 2.70 0.69 -1.83
N GLU A 134 3.49 -0.37 -1.77
CA GLU A 134 4.91 -0.39 -2.11
C GLU A 134 5.19 -0.08 -3.60
N ARG A 135 4.16 -0.15 -4.46
CA ARG A 135 4.26 0.26 -5.87
C ARG A 135 3.97 1.73 -6.11
N GLN A 136 3.62 2.49 -5.07
CA GLN A 136 3.35 3.92 -5.18
C GLN A 136 4.65 4.73 -5.19
N ALA A 137 4.64 5.86 -5.91
CA ALA A 137 5.81 6.71 -6.14
C ALA A 137 6.58 7.07 -4.86
N TYR A 138 5.87 7.51 -3.82
CA TYR A 138 6.51 7.97 -2.58
C TYR A 138 7.20 6.83 -1.83
N LEU A 139 6.62 5.61 -1.81
CA LEU A 139 7.28 4.46 -1.18
C LEU A 139 8.45 3.94 -2.00
N LEU A 140 8.35 3.98 -3.33
CA LEU A 140 9.50 3.66 -4.20
C LEU A 140 10.66 4.62 -3.95
N PHE A 141 10.39 5.92 -3.78
CA PHE A 141 11.40 6.91 -3.43
C PHE A 141 12.02 6.63 -2.06
N ASP A 142 11.20 6.43 -1.02
CA ASP A 142 11.68 6.16 0.34
C ASP A 142 12.56 4.91 0.38
N ARG A 143 12.17 3.85 -0.33
CA ARG A 143 12.94 2.61 -0.41
C ARG A 143 14.27 2.78 -1.13
N MET A 144 14.27 3.53 -2.23
CA MET A 144 15.47 3.88 -2.99
C MET A 144 16.45 4.68 -2.11
N VAL A 145 15.97 5.72 -1.44
CA VAL A 145 16.78 6.54 -0.52
C VAL A 145 17.37 5.68 0.62
N ALA A 146 16.51 4.90 1.29
CA ALA A 146 16.96 4.03 2.38
C ALA A 146 18.02 3.03 1.91
N TYR A 147 17.85 2.44 0.74
CA TYR A 147 18.80 1.47 0.19
C TYR A 147 20.17 2.08 -0.07
N HIS A 148 20.23 3.29 -0.63
CA HIS A 148 21.49 4.02 -0.88
C HIS A 148 22.18 4.40 0.43
N ILE A 149 21.46 5.02 1.36
CA ILE A 149 22.01 5.45 2.65
C ILE A 149 22.61 4.27 3.43
N MET A 150 21.92 3.14 3.47
CA MET A 150 22.38 1.96 4.22
C MET A 150 23.64 1.34 3.65
N ARG A 151 23.92 1.57 2.38
CA ARG A 151 25.17 1.13 1.72
C ARG A 151 26.26 2.19 1.69
N GLY A 152 26.00 3.36 2.33
CA GLY A 152 26.94 4.48 2.34
C GLY A 152 27.15 5.11 0.97
N ILE A 153 26.16 4.96 0.06
CA ILE A 153 26.20 5.51 -1.29
C ILE A 153 25.34 6.80 -1.32
N PRO A 154 25.81 7.89 -1.94
CA PRO A 154 25.01 9.09 -2.10
C PRO A 154 23.70 8.80 -2.85
N VAL A 155 22.61 9.44 -2.40
CA VAL A 155 21.32 9.40 -3.10
C VAL A 155 21.45 10.21 -4.39
N PRO A 156 21.24 9.62 -5.57
CA PRO A 156 21.60 10.26 -6.84
C PRO A 156 20.54 11.25 -7.35
N LEU A 157 19.31 11.20 -6.85
CA LEU A 157 18.17 11.99 -7.33
C LEU A 157 17.41 12.60 -6.16
N ASP A 158 16.95 13.83 -6.34
CA ASP A 158 15.93 14.40 -5.46
C ASP A 158 14.52 13.85 -5.78
N ALA A 159 13.53 14.18 -4.96
CA ALA A 159 12.17 13.68 -5.11
C ALA A 159 11.52 14.11 -6.43
N THR A 160 11.77 15.36 -6.87
CA THR A 160 11.15 15.91 -8.09
C THR A 160 11.66 15.20 -9.33
N ASP A 161 13.00 15.05 -9.44
CA ASP A 161 13.63 14.37 -10.54
C ASP A 161 13.31 12.88 -10.54
N PHE A 162 13.24 12.26 -9.36
CA PHE A 162 12.83 10.87 -9.22
C PHE A 162 11.40 10.63 -9.73
N TYR A 163 10.42 11.44 -9.33
CA TYR A 163 9.03 11.24 -9.75
C TYR A 163 8.85 11.45 -11.26
N ARG A 164 9.56 12.44 -11.83
CA ARG A 164 9.57 12.65 -13.28
C ARG A 164 10.15 11.44 -14.02
N GLY A 165 11.31 10.96 -13.60
CA GLY A 165 11.96 9.79 -14.21
C GLY A 165 11.18 8.50 -14.00
N LEU A 166 10.43 8.38 -12.90
CA LEU A 166 9.56 7.24 -12.66
C LEU A 166 8.42 7.16 -13.68
N ASP A 167 7.77 8.30 -13.97
CA ASP A 167 6.71 8.40 -14.99
C ASP A 167 7.25 8.17 -16.43
N GLU A 168 8.52 8.48 -16.68
CA GLU A 168 9.17 8.27 -17.98
C GLU A 168 9.60 6.81 -18.21
N LYS A 169 10.06 6.12 -17.16
CA LYS A 169 10.73 4.82 -17.27
C LYS A 169 9.86 3.63 -16.95
N PHE A 170 8.78 3.81 -16.21
CA PHE A 170 7.91 2.74 -15.74
C PHE A 170 6.45 2.99 -16.11
N LEU A 171 5.68 1.91 -16.24
CA LEU A 171 4.27 2.00 -16.61
C LEU A 171 3.40 2.18 -15.39
N LYS A 172 2.48 3.15 -15.45
CA LYS A 172 1.58 3.48 -14.33
C LYS A 172 0.18 2.92 -14.56
N ARG A 173 -0.37 2.23 -13.55
CA ARG A 173 -1.76 1.79 -13.47
C ARG A 173 -2.28 2.00 -12.06
N ASP A 174 -3.43 2.63 -11.92
CA ASP A 174 -4.12 2.84 -10.62
C ASP A 174 -3.18 3.41 -9.52
N ASN A 175 -2.37 4.43 -9.86
CA ASN A 175 -1.33 5.05 -9.02
C ASN A 175 -0.20 4.11 -8.55
N MET A 176 -0.05 2.96 -9.20
CA MET A 176 1.04 2.00 -8.98
C MET A 176 1.94 1.94 -10.22
N TYR A 177 3.22 1.63 -10.02
CA TYR A 177 4.20 1.48 -11.10
C TYR A 177 4.55 0.01 -11.34
N PHE A 178 4.77 -0.32 -12.60
CA PHE A 178 5.00 -1.68 -13.07
C PHE A 178 6.13 -1.74 -14.09
N LEU A 179 6.79 -2.89 -14.17
CA LEU A 179 7.64 -3.24 -15.30
C LEU A 179 6.78 -3.57 -16.53
N PRO A 180 7.30 -3.42 -17.75
CA PRO A 180 6.54 -3.66 -18.98
C PRO A 180 5.92 -5.07 -19.08
N ASP A 181 6.61 -6.09 -18.57
CA ASP A 181 6.16 -7.48 -18.54
C ASP A 181 5.07 -7.73 -17.48
N GLN A 182 5.04 -6.93 -16.42
CA GLN A 182 4.06 -7.04 -15.34
C GLN A 182 2.70 -6.42 -15.68
N VAL A 183 2.66 -5.44 -16.58
CA VAL A 183 1.43 -4.70 -16.88
C VAL A 183 0.35 -5.61 -17.48
N ASN A 184 0.73 -6.54 -18.34
CA ASN A 184 -0.23 -7.47 -18.94
C ASN A 184 -0.89 -8.38 -17.90
N GLU A 185 -0.10 -8.83 -16.92
CA GLU A 185 -0.63 -9.63 -15.80
C GLU A 185 -1.62 -8.82 -14.96
N TYR A 186 -1.24 -7.57 -14.64
CA TYR A 186 -2.10 -6.66 -13.88
C TYR A 186 -3.40 -6.33 -14.64
N ASP A 187 -3.29 -5.91 -15.90
CA ASP A 187 -4.43 -5.55 -16.73
C ASP A 187 -5.36 -6.75 -16.97
N THR A 188 -4.82 -7.98 -17.14
CA THR A 188 -5.60 -9.21 -17.23
C THR A 188 -6.34 -9.51 -15.91
N ALA A 189 -5.66 -9.42 -14.79
CA ALA A 189 -6.28 -9.62 -13.49
C ALA A 189 -7.39 -8.59 -13.22
N ARG A 190 -7.19 -7.35 -13.66
CA ARG A 190 -8.18 -6.26 -13.55
C ARG A 190 -9.45 -6.54 -14.36
N ILE A 191 -9.32 -7.14 -15.53
CA ILE A 191 -10.46 -7.49 -16.38
C ILE A 191 -11.19 -8.73 -15.83
N THR A 192 -10.44 -9.72 -15.32
CA THR A 192 -11.00 -10.98 -14.85
C THR A 192 -11.53 -10.93 -13.42
N THR A 193 -10.94 -10.09 -12.59
CA THR A 193 -11.51 -9.80 -11.29
C THR A 193 -12.67 -8.86 -11.56
N GLU A 194 -13.90 -9.29 -11.31
CA GLU A 194 -15.04 -8.39 -11.33
C GLU A 194 -14.68 -7.22 -10.43
N VAL A 195 -14.34 -6.12 -11.07
CA VAL A 195 -14.23 -4.85 -10.40
C VAL A 195 -15.68 -4.51 -10.05
N GLU A 196 -16.16 -5.04 -8.94
CA GLU A 196 -17.19 -4.35 -8.19
C GLU A 196 -16.56 -3.01 -7.76
N ASN A 197 -16.36 -2.15 -8.75
CA ASN A 197 -15.97 -0.77 -8.56
C ASN A 197 -17.15 0.07 -8.07
N ILE A 198 -18.11 -0.61 -7.50
CA ILE A 198 -19.08 0.02 -6.65
C ILE A 198 -18.91 -0.70 -5.31
N GLN A 199 -17.97 -0.24 -4.50
CA GLN A 199 -18.20 -0.32 -3.07
C GLN A 199 -19.58 0.29 -2.89
N PHE A 200 -20.57 -0.57 -2.61
CA PHE A 200 -21.84 -0.08 -2.08
C PHE A 200 -21.47 0.75 -0.86
N ALA A 201 -21.45 2.06 -1.02
CA ALA A 201 -21.29 2.94 0.11
C ALA A 201 -22.56 2.73 0.96
N LEU A 202 -22.50 1.80 1.89
CA LEU A 202 -23.56 1.54 2.85
C LEU A 202 -23.90 2.80 3.67
N PHE A 203 -22.95 3.75 3.73
CA PHE A 203 -23.13 5.02 4.43
C PHE A 203 -22.36 6.13 3.72
N VAL A 204 -22.99 7.30 3.65
CA VAL A 204 -22.40 8.52 3.14
C VAL A 204 -21.72 9.26 4.29
N THR A 205 -20.39 9.32 4.28
CA THR A 205 -19.61 9.98 5.34
C THR A 205 -18.76 11.14 4.84
N ASN A 206 -18.52 11.23 3.53
CA ASN A 206 -17.77 12.29 2.87
C ASN A 206 -18.22 12.45 1.41
N GLU A 207 -17.71 13.46 0.72
CA GLU A 207 -18.02 13.73 -0.68
C GLU A 207 -17.80 12.54 -1.62
N LYS A 208 -16.68 11.83 -1.47
CA LYS A 208 -16.37 10.66 -2.32
C LYS A 208 -17.36 9.52 -2.12
N SER A 209 -17.76 9.24 -0.88
CA SER A 209 -18.78 8.24 -0.59
C SER A 209 -20.16 8.68 -1.07
N ALA A 210 -20.46 9.99 -1.05
CA ALA A 210 -21.68 10.57 -1.62
C ALA A 210 -21.75 10.36 -3.14
N ILE A 211 -20.66 10.66 -3.85
CA ILE A 211 -20.57 10.45 -5.30
C ILE A 211 -20.72 8.95 -5.62
N SER A 212 -20.03 8.07 -4.90
CA SER A 212 -20.13 6.62 -5.11
C SER A 212 -21.55 6.09 -4.87
N TRP A 213 -22.22 6.60 -3.83
CA TRP A 213 -23.60 6.24 -3.53
C TRP A 213 -24.57 6.74 -4.63
N LEU A 214 -24.37 7.97 -5.14
CA LEU A 214 -25.16 8.51 -6.24
C LEU A 214 -24.97 7.71 -7.54
N TYR A 215 -23.76 7.28 -7.86
CA TYR A 215 -23.53 6.38 -9.00
C TYR A 215 -24.39 5.12 -8.90
N GLN A 216 -24.52 4.52 -7.71
CA GLN A 216 -25.37 3.35 -7.50
C GLN A 216 -26.85 3.66 -7.70
N GLN A 217 -27.31 4.80 -7.16
CA GLN A 217 -28.72 5.18 -7.26
C GLN A 217 -29.12 5.53 -8.68
N LEU A 218 -28.21 6.05 -9.50
CA LEU A 218 -28.47 6.50 -10.86
C LEU A 218 -28.12 5.44 -11.92
N ASP A 219 -27.50 4.32 -11.53
CA ASP A 219 -27.19 3.21 -12.45
C ASP A 219 -28.50 2.62 -13.03
N PRO A 220 -28.62 2.54 -14.38
CA PRO A 220 -29.79 1.94 -15.04
C PRO A 220 -30.10 0.50 -14.62
N GLN A 221 -29.11 -0.25 -14.14
CA GLN A 221 -29.31 -1.63 -13.67
C GLN A 221 -29.99 -1.70 -12.28
N PHE A 222 -29.96 -0.63 -11.50
CA PHE A 222 -30.55 -0.59 -10.16
C PHE A 222 -31.82 0.27 -10.13
N CYS A 223 -31.67 1.59 -10.13
CA CYS A 223 -32.81 2.52 -10.02
C CYS A 223 -32.98 3.43 -11.24
N GLY A 224 -31.90 3.66 -12.01
CA GLY A 224 -31.89 4.50 -13.19
C GLY A 224 -32.03 6.00 -12.89
N PRO A 225 -32.35 6.82 -13.90
CA PRO A 225 -32.45 8.28 -13.74
C PRO A 225 -33.50 8.70 -12.72
N GLN A 226 -33.11 9.55 -11.77
CA GLN A 226 -33.98 10.02 -10.67
C GLN A 226 -33.97 11.55 -10.55
N THR A 227 -35.05 12.09 -10.06
CA THR A 227 -35.17 13.52 -9.73
C THR A 227 -34.49 13.84 -8.40
N TYR A 228 -34.17 15.11 -8.18
CA TYR A 228 -33.64 15.56 -6.88
C TYR A 228 -34.58 15.20 -5.71
N ALA A 229 -35.89 15.35 -5.92
CA ALA A 229 -36.88 15.03 -4.90
C ALA A 229 -36.92 13.54 -4.50
N GLU A 230 -36.57 12.64 -5.42
CA GLU A 230 -36.45 11.20 -5.15
C GLU A 230 -35.15 10.85 -4.46
N LEU A 231 -34.05 11.53 -4.83
CA LEU A 231 -32.71 11.28 -4.27
C LEU A 231 -32.55 11.85 -2.86
N GLN A 232 -33.05 13.05 -2.61
CA GLN A 232 -32.81 13.78 -1.35
C GLN A 232 -33.23 12.98 -0.09
N PRO A 233 -34.45 12.40 0.00
CA PRO A 233 -34.82 11.62 1.18
C PRO A 233 -33.97 10.40 1.41
N LYS A 234 -33.58 9.71 0.34
CA LYS A 234 -32.69 8.53 0.38
C LYS A 234 -31.29 8.93 0.85
N PHE A 235 -30.75 10.01 0.29
CA PHE A 235 -29.45 10.55 0.66
C PHE A 235 -29.39 10.92 2.15
N MET A 236 -30.40 11.60 2.66
CA MET A 236 -30.47 12.01 4.07
C MET A 236 -30.55 10.82 5.03
N GLN A 237 -31.09 9.68 4.61
CA GLN A 237 -31.13 8.45 5.42
C GLN A 237 -29.76 7.78 5.54
N GLU A 238 -28.95 7.92 4.51
CA GLU A 238 -27.63 7.26 4.41
C GLU A 238 -26.48 8.15 4.91
N VAL A 239 -26.68 9.46 5.03
CA VAL A 239 -25.70 10.39 5.61
C VAL A 239 -25.54 10.09 7.10
N LYS A 240 -24.38 9.57 7.49
CA LYS A 240 -23.99 9.38 8.89
C LYS A 240 -22.81 10.28 9.23
N ALA A 241 -22.57 10.47 10.52
CA ALA A 241 -21.62 11.43 11.09
C ALA A 241 -20.44 11.77 10.17
N VAL A 242 -20.50 12.95 9.57
CA VAL A 242 -19.41 13.56 8.81
C VAL A 242 -18.25 13.78 9.77
N ASP A 243 -17.05 13.46 9.35
CA ASP A 243 -15.85 13.67 10.15
C ASP A 243 -15.72 15.17 10.49
N LYS A 244 -15.32 15.49 11.73
CA LYS A 244 -15.28 16.88 12.25
C LYS A 244 -14.49 17.87 11.40
N TYR A 245 -13.69 17.38 10.47
CA TYR A 245 -12.78 18.16 9.62
C TYR A 245 -13.16 18.21 8.14
N GLU A 246 -14.19 17.47 7.71
CA GLU A 246 -14.68 17.50 6.33
C GLU A 246 -16.07 18.14 6.28
N GLN A 247 -16.22 19.20 5.48
CA GLN A 247 -17.53 19.73 5.15
C GLN A 247 -18.11 18.93 3.98
N MET A 248 -19.25 18.29 4.21
CA MET A 248 -20.00 17.62 3.14
C MET A 248 -20.67 18.71 2.27
N PRO A 249 -20.40 18.76 0.96
CA PRO A 249 -21.16 19.63 0.06
C PRO A 249 -22.65 19.26 0.07
N GLU A 250 -23.51 20.21 -0.27
CA GLU A 250 -24.92 19.92 -0.44
C GLU A 250 -25.15 18.94 -1.60
N LEU A 251 -26.17 18.10 -1.49
CA LEU A 251 -26.51 17.11 -2.53
C LEU A 251 -26.66 17.75 -3.92
N ALA A 252 -27.23 18.95 -3.99
CA ALA A 252 -27.39 19.68 -5.25
C ALA A 252 -26.02 19.96 -5.91
N THR A 253 -25.07 20.47 -5.13
CA THR A 253 -23.71 20.76 -5.62
C THR A 253 -23.01 19.50 -6.14
N ILE A 254 -23.09 18.39 -5.40
CA ILE A 254 -22.50 17.12 -5.81
C ILE A 254 -23.12 16.62 -7.13
N LEU A 255 -24.44 16.76 -7.28
CA LEU A 255 -25.13 16.36 -8.51
C LEU A 255 -24.73 17.24 -9.70
N GLU A 256 -24.69 18.56 -9.53
CA GLU A 256 -24.34 19.52 -10.59
C GLU A 256 -22.88 19.34 -11.07
N GLU A 257 -21.97 18.99 -10.18
CA GLU A 257 -20.56 18.84 -10.49
C GLU A 257 -20.21 17.48 -11.12
N ASN A 258 -20.97 16.42 -10.84
CA ASN A 258 -20.56 15.06 -11.17
C ASN A 258 -21.52 14.28 -12.09
N PHE A 259 -22.76 14.78 -12.32
CA PHE A 259 -23.81 14.05 -13.04
C PHE A 259 -24.51 14.93 -14.07
N LEU A 260 -25.18 14.29 -15.02
CA LEU A 260 -25.94 14.96 -16.06
C LEU A 260 -27.43 15.03 -15.68
N GLN A 261 -28.15 16.05 -16.17
CA GLN A 261 -29.57 16.22 -15.94
C GLN A 261 -30.31 16.23 -17.29
N ASP A 262 -31.41 15.49 -17.41
CA ASP A 262 -32.26 15.47 -18.58
C ASP A 262 -33.28 16.63 -18.59
N GLU A 263 -34.02 16.77 -19.69
CA GLU A 263 -35.05 17.80 -19.88
C GLU A 263 -36.19 17.69 -18.87
N ASN A 264 -36.35 16.54 -18.21
CA ASN A 264 -37.37 16.29 -17.20
C ASN A 264 -36.87 16.52 -15.76
N GLY A 265 -35.64 17.03 -15.60
CA GLY A 265 -35.02 17.27 -14.31
C GLY A 265 -34.53 16.00 -13.60
N ARG A 266 -34.33 14.90 -14.33
CA ARG A 266 -33.77 13.65 -13.78
C ARG A 266 -32.26 13.60 -13.98
N TRP A 267 -31.57 13.23 -12.93
CA TRP A 267 -30.14 13.04 -12.94
C TRP A 267 -29.78 11.65 -13.44
N TYR A 268 -28.69 11.55 -14.18
CA TYR A 268 -28.17 10.29 -14.74
C TYR A 268 -26.63 10.34 -14.86
N ILE A 269 -26.03 9.17 -15.09
CA ILE A 269 -24.58 8.97 -15.22
C ILE A 269 -24.12 9.29 -16.64
#